data_59bc9feb14c713ef9685480a08184e1c
#
_entry.id   59bc9feb14c713ef9685480a08184e1c
#
_cell.length_a   1.000
_cell.length_b   1.000
_cell.length_c   1.000
_cell.angle_alpha   90.00
_cell.angle_beta   90.00
_cell.angle_gamma   90.00
#
_symmetry.space_group_name_H-M   'P 1'
#
loop_
_entity.id
_entity.type
_entity.pdbx_description
1 polymer ?
#
loop_
_entity_poly.entity_id
_entity_poly.type
_entity_poly.pdbx_seq_one_letter_code
_entity_poly.pdbx_strand_id
1 'polypeptide(L)'
;LTPVLVRPTECGYEMISGHRRMHAAKLAGLTTIPAITRELDDDTATIVMVEANAQREEVLPSEKAFAYKMKLDAIKHQGKETRTSSHHGRKLEAAEVVANEVGESRNQVHRYVRLTELYPELLDMVDSGKLPIVPAVELSYLDEKVQKLLYSFMQENGVLKSYQVTVVRKYVEENGSITELKLKKLFEDNMTGRANRKVVLPDKKLKLYFNANYTPADMEKVIYKLLDQRKAEKDEKKEGTT
;
A
#
# COMPACT_ATOMS: atom_id res chain seq x y z
N LEU A 1 0.55 39.35 9.47
CA LEU A 1 1.37 38.13 9.26
C LEU A 1 1.06 37.14 10.39
N THR A 2 0.60 35.92 10.02
CA THR A 2 0.40 34.86 11.01
C THR A 2 1.75 34.43 11.58
N PRO A 3 1.94 34.40 12.93
CA PRO A 3 3.21 34.06 13.53
C PRO A 3 3.64 32.61 13.24
N VAL A 4 4.96 32.38 13.26
CA VAL A 4 5.53 31.04 13.25
C VAL A 4 5.48 30.42 14.64
N LEU A 5 5.55 29.12 14.79
CA LEU A 5 5.61 28.43 16.08
C LEU A 5 7.04 27.93 16.30
N VAL A 6 7.61 28.25 17.45
CA VAL A 6 8.95 27.84 17.84
C VAL A 6 8.97 27.33 19.28
N ARG A 7 9.96 26.49 19.59
CA ARG A 7 10.28 26.11 20.98
C ARG A 7 11.70 26.54 21.35
N PRO A 8 11.97 26.85 22.62
CA PRO A 8 13.32 27.15 23.09
C PRO A 8 14.18 25.87 23.07
N THR A 9 15.45 26.01 22.75
CA THR A 9 16.49 24.99 22.84
C THR A 9 17.71 25.58 23.53
N GLU A 10 18.67 24.77 23.91
CA GLU A 10 19.91 25.21 24.55
C GLU A 10 20.68 26.27 23.72
N CYS A 11 20.58 26.16 22.38
CA CYS A 11 21.30 27.03 21.43
C CYS A 11 20.40 28.05 20.73
N GLY A 12 19.15 28.29 21.20
CA GLY A 12 18.24 29.26 20.58
C GLY A 12 16.82 28.77 20.44
N TYR A 13 16.26 28.82 19.24
CA TYR A 13 14.89 28.40 18.96
C TYR A 13 14.82 27.40 17.81
N GLU A 14 14.07 26.34 18.01
CA GLU A 14 13.72 25.38 16.99
C GLU A 14 12.33 25.67 16.42
N MET A 15 12.21 25.68 15.08
CA MET A 15 10.94 25.96 14.42
C MET A 15 10.10 24.69 14.31
N ILE A 16 8.90 24.73 14.88
CA ILE A 16 7.92 23.63 14.83
C ILE A 16 6.98 23.81 13.63
N SER A 17 6.55 25.05 13.34
CA SER A 17 5.66 25.31 12.20
C SER A 17 5.90 26.69 11.61
N GLY A 18 5.75 26.81 10.27
CA GLY A 18 5.85 28.08 9.56
C GLY A 18 7.09 28.23 8.68
N HIS A 19 7.77 27.15 8.30
CA HIS A 19 8.98 27.14 7.46
C HIS A 19 8.82 27.95 6.15
N ARG A 20 7.67 27.82 5.46
CA ARG A 20 7.38 28.58 4.23
C ARG A 20 7.28 30.08 4.51
N ARG A 21 6.69 30.50 5.64
CA ARG A 21 6.60 31.92 6.06
C ARG A 21 7.97 32.49 6.40
N MET A 22 8.79 31.72 7.09
CA MET A 22 10.19 32.07 7.36
C MET A 22 10.98 32.25 6.06
N HIS A 23 10.83 31.32 5.13
CA HIS A 23 11.51 31.40 3.83
C HIS A 23 11.05 32.64 3.03
N ALA A 24 9.74 32.86 2.96
CA ALA A 24 9.19 34.06 2.30
C ALA A 24 9.66 35.36 2.95
N ALA A 25 9.73 35.42 4.28
CA ALA A 25 10.25 36.57 5.01
C ALA A 25 11.73 36.84 4.66
N LYS A 26 12.56 35.80 4.59
CA LYS A 26 13.97 35.92 4.16
C LYS A 26 14.07 36.44 2.72
N LEU A 27 13.26 35.95 1.80
CA LEU A 27 13.23 36.44 0.41
C LEU A 27 12.77 37.90 0.33
N ALA A 28 11.88 38.33 1.21
CA ALA A 28 11.40 39.71 1.29
C ALA A 28 12.38 40.67 2.02
N GLY A 29 13.53 40.15 2.46
CA GLY A 29 14.55 40.96 3.17
C GLY A 29 14.17 41.33 4.60
N LEU A 30 13.19 40.66 5.21
CA LEU A 30 12.79 40.91 6.60
C LEU A 30 13.83 40.31 7.56
N THR A 31 14.27 41.12 8.53
CA THR A 31 15.22 40.69 9.56
C THR A 31 14.55 39.99 10.73
N THR A 32 13.26 40.19 10.92
CA THR A 32 12.47 39.60 12.01
C THR A 32 11.13 39.09 11.50
N ILE A 33 10.58 38.07 12.17
CA ILE A 33 9.26 37.52 11.91
C ILE A 33 8.54 37.29 13.25
N PRO A 34 7.23 37.57 13.36
CA PRO A 34 6.46 37.25 14.55
C PRO A 34 6.52 35.76 14.86
N ALA A 35 6.78 35.39 16.11
CA ALA A 35 6.85 34.01 16.56
C ALA A 35 6.08 33.82 17.87
N ILE A 36 5.41 32.68 18.00
CA ILE A 36 4.84 32.17 19.25
C ILE A 36 5.83 31.15 19.80
N THR A 37 6.29 31.37 21.02
CA THR A 37 7.15 30.44 21.73
C THR A 37 6.31 29.53 22.62
N ARG A 38 6.51 28.21 22.52
CA ARG A 38 5.93 27.20 23.41
C ARG A 38 7.03 26.28 23.92
N GLU A 39 7.00 25.97 25.20
CA GLU A 39 7.82 24.92 25.79
C GLU A 39 7.19 23.57 25.43
N LEU A 40 7.86 22.79 24.61
CA LEU A 40 7.42 21.51 24.10
C LEU A 40 8.59 20.53 24.22
N ASP A 41 8.33 19.34 24.75
CA ASP A 41 9.23 18.20 24.64
C ASP A 41 9.30 17.69 23.19
N ASP A 42 10.23 16.78 22.89
CA ASP A 42 10.46 16.29 21.52
C ASP A 42 9.25 15.57 20.92
N ASP A 43 8.55 14.78 21.73
CA ASP A 43 7.38 14.04 21.28
C ASP A 43 6.20 14.97 20.99
N THR A 44 5.94 15.93 21.89
CA THR A 44 4.88 16.92 21.71
C THR A 44 5.19 17.87 20.54
N ALA A 45 6.44 18.27 20.38
CA ALA A 45 6.89 19.09 19.24
C ALA A 45 6.66 18.36 17.91
N THR A 46 6.97 17.06 17.86
CA THR A 46 6.74 16.21 16.70
C THR A 46 5.26 16.11 16.37
N ILE A 47 4.40 15.86 17.36
CA ILE A 47 2.94 15.78 17.18
C ILE A 47 2.40 17.09 16.59
N VAL A 48 2.74 18.22 17.19
CA VAL A 48 2.29 19.55 16.73
C VAL A 48 2.80 19.87 15.32
N MET A 49 4.03 19.50 14.98
CA MET A 49 4.59 19.66 13.64
C MET A 49 3.79 18.86 12.61
N VAL A 50 3.48 17.60 12.90
CA VAL A 50 2.68 16.72 12.02
C VAL A 50 1.27 17.28 11.83
N GLU A 51 0.61 17.72 12.89
CA GLU A 51 -0.73 18.33 12.83
C GLU A 51 -0.77 19.59 11.97
N ALA A 52 0.21 20.47 12.14
CA ALA A 52 0.32 21.69 11.33
C ALA A 52 0.54 21.41 9.84
N ASN A 53 1.11 20.27 9.49
CA ASN A 53 1.30 19.83 8.11
C ASN A 53 0.12 19.05 7.55
N ALA A 54 -0.63 18.32 8.38
CA ALA A 54 -1.80 17.52 7.97
C ALA A 54 -2.97 18.38 7.43
N GLN A 55 -3.00 19.69 7.73
CA GLN A 55 -4.03 20.62 7.25
C GLN A 55 -3.80 21.13 5.81
N ARG A 56 -2.79 20.62 5.10
CA ARG A 56 -2.56 20.98 3.69
C ARG A 56 -3.56 20.25 2.79
N GLU A 57 -4.08 20.95 1.77
CA GLU A 57 -5.05 20.38 0.81
C GLU A 57 -4.46 19.24 -0.04
N GLU A 58 -3.15 19.26 -0.29
CA GLU A 58 -2.45 18.22 -1.08
C GLU A 58 -1.24 17.70 -0.27
N VAL A 59 -1.41 16.58 0.43
CA VAL A 59 -0.34 15.87 1.13
C VAL A 59 -0.05 14.58 0.37
N LEU A 60 1.20 14.38 -0.05
CA LEU A 60 1.64 13.18 -0.75
C LEU A 60 1.47 11.94 0.13
N PRO A 61 1.21 10.75 -0.48
CA PRO A 61 1.17 9.49 0.26
C PRO A 61 2.41 9.22 1.12
N SER A 62 3.61 9.53 0.62
CA SER A 62 4.86 9.43 1.36
C SER A 62 4.89 10.37 2.57
N GLU A 63 4.48 11.63 2.41
CA GLU A 63 4.42 12.61 3.50
C GLU A 63 3.47 12.13 4.60
N LYS A 64 2.27 11.62 4.25
CA LYS A 64 1.33 11.00 5.19
C LYS A 64 1.96 9.80 5.90
N ALA A 65 2.67 8.95 5.16
CA ALA A 65 3.31 7.74 5.69
C ALA A 65 4.31 8.07 6.80
N PHE A 66 5.24 8.99 6.52
CA PHE A 66 6.24 9.44 7.51
C PHE A 66 5.61 10.23 8.66
N ALA A 67 4.65 11.10 8.38
CA ALA A 67 3.93 11.86 9.38
C ALA A 67 3.20 10.94 10.39
N TYR A 68 2.46 9.93 9.89
CA TYR A 68 1.78 8.97 10.74
C TYR A 68 2.75 8.08 11.53
N LYS A 69 3.88 7.68 10.93
CA LYS A 69 4.93 6.92 11.62
C LYS A 69 5.50 7.74 12.78
N MET A 70 5.91 8.99 12.52
CA MET A 70 6.46 9.89 13.54
C MET A 70 5.47 10.11 14.69
N LYS A 71 4.20 10.37 14.37
CA LYS A 71 3.16 10.60 15.38
C LYS A 71 2.89 9.34 16.20
N LEU A 72 2.82 8.17 15.57
CA LEU A 72 2.67 6.89 16.27
C LEU A 72 3.83 6.59 17.22
N ASP A 73 5.05 6.92 16.80
CA ASP A 73 6.24 6.67 17.60
C ASP A 73 6.31 7.65 18.79
N ALA A 74 5.97 8.93 18.60
CA ALA A 74 5.87 9.91 19.68
C ALA A 74 4.82 9.51 20.74
N ILE A 75 3.60 9.12 20.32
CA ILE A 75 2.56 8.66 21.26
C ILE A 75 3.00 7.40 22.03
N LYS A 76 3.73 6.48 21.38
CA LYS A 76 4.26 5.29 22.06
C LYS A 76 5.35 5.64 23.09
N HIS A 77 6.19 6.64 22.82
CA HIS A 77 7.21 7.12 23.75
C HIS A 77 6.57 7.73 24.99
N GLN A 78 5.63 8.67 24.81
CA GLN A 78 4.87 9.25 25.93
C GLN A 78 4.15 8.19 26.79
N GLY A 79 3.60 7.13 26.17
CA GLY A 79 2.97 6.03 26.88
C GLY A 79 3.93 5.08 27.62
N LYS A 80 5.25 5.14 27.37
CA LYS A 80 6.23 4.39 28.15
C LYS A 80 6.52 5.01 29.53
N GLU A 81 6.36 6.32 29.66
CA GLU A 81 6.57 7.04 30.92
C GLU A 81 5.41 6.79 31.92
N THR A 82 4.20 6.48 31.44
CA THR A 82 3.07 6.08 32.28
C THR A 82 3.02 4.55 32.39
N ARG A 83 3.62 4.02 33.47
CA ARG A 83 3.62 2.58 33.80
C ARG A 83 2.19 2.07 34.02
N THR A 84 1.63 1.35 33.07
CA THR A 84 0.76 0.15 33.26
C THR A 84 0.11 -0.28 31.95
N SER A 85 0.25 -1.54 31.64
CA SER A 85 -0.44 -2.43 30.69
C SER A 85 0.33 -2.87 29.44
N SER A 86 -0.02 -4.07 28.99
CA SER A 86 0.67 -4.88 28.00
C SER A 86 1.04 -4.17 26.67
N HIS A 87 2.23 -4.44 26.19
CA HIS A 87 2.83 -3.86 24.98
C HIS A 87 1.96 -3.94 23.72
N HIS A 88 1.02 -4.90 23.67
CA HIS A 88 0.10 -5.11 22.53
C HIS A 88 -1.10 -4.14 22.56
N GLY A 89 -1.66 -3.85 23.73
CA GLY A 89 -2.79 -2.94 23.90
C GLY A 89 -2.46 -1.49 23.52
N ARG A 90 -1.29 -0.99 23.92
CA ARG A 90 -0.86 0.40 23.63
C ARG A 90 -0.63 0.67 22.14
N LYS A 91 -0.17 -0.32 21.39
CA LYS A 91 0.04 -0.18 19.93
C LYS A 91 -1.29 0.00 19.18
N LEU A 92 -2.34 -0.63 19.68
CA LEU A 92 -3.68 -0.49 19.12
C LEU A 92 -4.29 0.88 19.45
N GLU A 93 -4.13 1.33 20.69
CA GLU A 93 -4.61 2.65 21.15
C GLU A 93 -3.93 3.80 20.38
N ALA A 94 -2.61 3.78 20.22
CA ALA A 94 -1.88 4.84 19.49
C ALA A 94 -2.36 4.99 18.04
N ALA A 95 -2.58 3.90 17.33
CA ALA A 95 -3.08 3.94 15.96
C ALA A 95 -4.54 4.41 15.87
N GLU A 96 -5.33 4.16 16.90
CA GLU A 96 -6.71 4.63 16.99
C GLU A 96 -6.78 6.13 17.29
N VAL A 97 -5.91 6.62 18.17
CA VAL A 97 -5.76 8.07 18.43
C VAL A 97 -5.41 8.81 17.13
N VAL A 98 -4.36 8.35 16.42
CA VAL A 98 -3.97 8.96 15.15
C VAL A 98 -5.12 8.91 14.13
N ALA A 99 -5.80 7.77 14.00
CA ALA A 99 -6.90 7.59 13.06
C ALA A 99 -8.05 8.57 13.31
N ASN A 100 -8.46 8.73 14.57
CA ASN A 100 -9.53 9.66 14.96
C ASN A 100 -9.16 11.11 14.67
N GLU A 101 -7.91 11.51 14.90
CA GLU A 101 -7.46 12.88 14.69
C GLU A 101 -7.35 13.27 13.20
N VAL A 102 -6.95 12.30 12.35
CA VAL A 102 -6.80 12.56 10.90
C VAL A 102 -8.06 12.22 10.10
N GLY A 103 -9.11 11.71 10.76
CA GLY A 103 -10.37 11.33 10.11
C GLY A 103 -10.26 10.10 9.20
N GLU A 104 -9.25 9.23 9.43
CA GLU A 104 -9.03 8.01 8.67
C GLU A 104 -9.33 6.76 9.51
N SER A 105 -9.45 5.60 8.89
CA SER A 105 -9.55 4.34 9.62
C SER A 105 -8.18 3.89 10.16
N ARG A 106 -8.17 3.18 11.29
CA ARG A 106 -6.94 2.55 11.83
C ARG A 106 -6.19 1.72 10.80
N ASN A 107 -6.92 0.97 9.98
CA ASN A 107 -6.32 0.16 8.91
C ASN A 107 -5.64 1.03 7.85
N GLN A 108 -6.20 2.19 7.54
CA GLN A 108 -5.61 3.12 6.59
C GLN A 108 -4.32 3.73 7.15
N VAL A 109 -4.31 4.14 8.43
CA VAL A 109 -3.10 4.60 9.11
C VAL A 109 -1.99 3.54 9.04
N HIS A 110 -2.31 2.28 9.34
CA HIS A 110 -1.33 1.19 9.22
C HIS A 110 -0.81 0.99 7.80
N ARG A 111 -1.67 1.12 6.78
CA ARG A 111 -1.25 1.04 5.37
C ARG A 111 -0.28 2.15 5.01
N TYR A 112 -0.57 3.40 5.40
CA TYR A 112 0.36 4.51 5.17
C TYR A 112 1.68 4.28 5.89
N VAL A 113 1.66 3.96 7.17
CA VAL A 113 2.89 3.68 7.93
C VAL A 113 3.71 2.58 7.28
N ARG A 114 3.06 1.56 6.71
CA ARG A 114 3.77 0.48 6.02
C ARG A 114 4.50 0.95 4.75
N LEU A 115 4.04 2.02 4.09
CA LEU A 115 4.72 2.59 2.91
C LEU A 115 6.13 3.12 3.24
N THR A 116 6.44 3.44 4.50
CA THR A 116 7.79 3.88 4.90
C THR A 116 8.86 2.79 4.76
N GLU A 117 8.47 1.54 4.55
CA GLU A 117 9.35 0.38 4.33
C GLU A 117 9.55 0.08 2.82
N LEU A 118 9.01 0.92 1.95
CA LEU A 118 9.22 0.78 0.50
C LEU A 118 10.60 1.28 0.09
N TYR A 119 11.15 0.64 -0.94
CA TYR A 119 12.28 1.16 -1.68
C TYR A 119 11.91 2.56 -2.24
N PRO A 120 12.81 3.57 -2.12
CA PRO A 120 12.46 4.96 -2.40
C PRO A 120 11.79 5.20 -3.76
N GLU A 121 12.28 4.58 -4.82
CA GLU A 121 11.74 4.76 -6.16
C GLU A 121 10.34 4.15 -6.33
N LEU A 122 10.01 3.12 -5.55
CA LEU A 122 8.63 2.61 -5.48
C LEU A 122 7.71 3.57 -4.74
N LEU A 123 8.22 4.24 -3.70
CA LEU A 123 7.49 5.27 -2.97
C LEU A 123 7.21 6.48 -3.87
N ASP A 124 8.19 6.91 -4.69
CA ASP A 124 8.01 7.96 -5.70
C ASP A 124 6.94 7.57 -6.74
N MET A 125 6.85 6.28 -7.10
CA MET A 125 5.76 5.80 -7.96
C MET A 125 4.39 5.89 -7.28
N VAL A 126 4.31 5.73 -5.96
CA VAL A 126 3.07 5.92 -5.21
C VAL A 126 2.69 7.40 -5.20
N ASP A 127 3.62 8.30 -4.93
CA ASP A 127 3.41 9.75 -4.90
C ASP A 127 2.99 10.31 -6.27
N SER A 128 3.56 9.77 -7.34
CA SER A 128 3.16 10.12 -8.72
C SER A 128 1.86 9.46 -9.17
N GLY A 129 1.19 8.68 -8.32
CA GLY A 129 -0.06 7.98 -8.64
C GLY A 129 0.10 6.79 -9.62
N LYS A 130 1.32 6.46 -10.03
CA LYS A 130 1.60 5.32 -10.92
C LYS A 130 1.39 3.98 -10.22
N LEU A 131 1.78 3.87 -8.96
CA LEU A 131 1.62 2.66 -8.15
C LEU A 131 0.51 2.88 -7.11
N PRO A 132 -0.61 2.14 -7.15
CA PRO A 132 -1.66 2.24 -6.15
C PRO A 132 -1.19 1.79 -4.76
N ILE A 133 -1.79 2.36 -3.70
CA ILE A 133 -1.40 2.11 -2.30
C ILE A 133 -1.48 0.61 -1.94
N VAL A 134 -2.52 -0.11 -2.39
CA VAL A 134 -2.72 -1.52 -2.01
C VAL A 134 -1.57 -2.42 -2.47
N PRO A 135 -1.20 -2.48 -3.76
CA PRO A 135 -0.02 -3.24 -4.18
C PRO A 135 1.29 -2.70 -3.59
N ALA A 136 1.41 -1.40 -3.33
CA ALA A 136 2.57 -0.81 -2.67
C ALA A 136 2.76 -1.35 -1.24
N VAL A 137 1.68 -1.45 -0.46
CA VAL A 137 1.70 -2.06 0.87
C VAL A 137 2.11 -3.53 0.79
N GLU A 138 1.62 -4.29 -0.19
CA GLU A 138 2.05 -5.68 -0.38
C GLU A 138 3.55 -5.79 -0.71
N LEU A 139 4.07 -4.88 -1.56
CA LEU A 139 5.50 -4.81 -1.89
C LEU A 139 6.37 -4.50 -0.68
N SER A 140 5.90 -3.68 0.25
CA SER A 140 6.65 -3.28 1.45
C SER A 140 6.93 -4.42 2.43
N TYR A 141 6.30 -5.59 2.27
CA TYR A 141 6.59 -6.79 3.05
C TYR A 141 7.76 -7.62 2.49
N LEU A 142 8.26 -7.27 1.31
CA LEU A 142 9.39 -7.93 0.67
C LEU A 142 10.70 -7.25 1.07
N ASP A 143 11.79 -8.02 1.04
CA ASP A 143 13.13 -7.47 1.27
C ASP A 143 13.49 -6.42 0.21
N GLU A 144 14.30 -5.44 0.57
CA GLU A 144 14.71 -4.34 -0.32
C GLU A 144 15.30 -4.83 -1.64
N LYS A 145 16.08 -5.95 -1.61
CA LYS A 145 16.65 -6.56 -2.82
C LYS A 145 15.58 -7.03 -3.80
N VAL A 146 14.50 -7.62 -3.27
CA VAL A 146 13.36 -8.08 -4.07
C VAL A 146 12.56 -6.89 -4.57
N GLN A 147 12.37 -5.86 -3.74
CA GLN A 147 11.71 -4.62 -4.13
C GLN A 147 12.43 -3.92 -5.30
N LYS A 148 13.77 -3.83 -5.26
CA LYS A 148 14.59 -3.30 -6.37
C LYS A 148 14.44 -4.11 -7.65
N LEU A 149 14.45 -5.44 -7.54
CA LEU A 149 14.23 -6.33 -8.69
C LEU A 149 12.84 -6.10 -9.32
N LEU A 150 11.81 -5.99 -8.49
CA LEU A 150 10.44 -5.73 -8.95
C LEU A 150 10.30 -4.34 -9.54
N TYR A 151 10.98 -3.33 -8.99
CA TYR A 151 11.03 -2.00 -9.59
C TYR A 151 11.62 -2.03 -11.00
N SER A 152 12.79 -2.67 -11.18
CA SER A 152 13.42 -2.83 -12.51
C SER A 152 12.49 -3.56 -13.48
N PHE A 153 11.84 -4.63 -13.02
CA PHE A 153 10.87 -5.36 -13.83
C PHE A 153 9.67 -4.50 -14.24
N MET A 154 9.15 -3.66 -13.34
CA MET A 154 8.04 -2.75 -13.63
C MET A 154 8.38 -1.65 -14.62
N GLN A 155 9.63 -1.21 -14.68
CA GLN A 155 10.09 -0.22 -15.68
C GLN A 155 9.98 -0.77 -17.12
N GLU A 156 10.23 -2.08 -17.29
CA GLU A 156 10.17 -2.73 -18.60
C GLU A 156 8.77 -3.26 -18.96
N ASN A 157 8.01 -3.75 -17.97
CA ASN A 157 6.80 -4.55 -18.19
C ASN A 157 5.52 -3.89 -17.69
N GLY A 158 5.64 -2.68 -17.10
CA GLY A 158 4.51 -1.96 -16.50
C GLY A 158 4.21 -2.37 -15.05
N VAL A 159 3.31 -1.62 -14.42
CA VAL A 159 3.02 -1.73 -12.99
C VAL A 159 2.32 -3.04 -12.63
N LEU A 160 2.79 -3.69 -11.57
CA LEU A 160 2.25 -4.96 -11.08
C LEU A 160 0.87 -4.76 -10.43
N LYS A 161 -0.02 -5.69 -10.69
CA LYS A 161 -1.31 -5.79 -10.01
C LYS A 161 -1.15 -6.49 -8.64
N SER A 162 -2.04 -6.21 -7.71
CA SER A 162 -1.98 -6.79 -6.36
C SER A 162 -1.82 -8.30 -6.34
N TYR A 163 -2.55 -9.04 -7.20
CA TYR A 163 -2.44 -10.49 -7.26
C TYR A 163 -1.05 -10.97 -7.69
N GLN A 164 -0.35 -10.22 -8.58
CA GLN A 164 1.01 -10.56 -9.02
C GLN A 164 2.00 -10.39 -7.87
N VAL A 165 1.86 -9.30 -7.10
CA VAL A 165 2.67 -9.07 -5.90
C VAL A 165 2.44 -10.19 -4.86
N THR A 166 1.19 -10.60 -4.64
CA THR A 166 0.85 -11.71 -3.74
C THR A 166 1.51 -13.02 -4.17
N VAL A 167 1.55 -13.32 -5.49
CA VAL A 167 2.22 -14.51 -6.02
C VAL A 167 3.73 -14.47 -5.76
N VAL A 168 4.37 -13.32 -6.00
CA VAL A 168 5.80 -13.13 -5.72
C VAL A 168 6.08 -13.28 -4.24
N ARG A 169 5.28 -12.64 -3.40
CA ARG A 169 5.43 -12.72 -1.95
C ARG A 169 5.37 -14.15 -1.45
N LYS A 170 4.36 -14.90 -1.87
CA LYS A 170 4.23 -16.33 -1.51
C LYS A 170 5.45 -17.14 -1.97
N TYR A 171 5.93 -16.91 -3.19
CA TYR A 171 7.12 -17.58 -3.69
C TYR A 171 8.36 -17.26 -2.85
N VAL A 172 8.56 -15.99 -2.47
CA VAL A 172 9.70 -15.56 -1.64
C VAL A 172 9.58 -16.11 -0.21
N GLU A 173 8.38 -16.15 0.37
CA GLU A 173 8.13 -16.78 1.68
C GLU A 173 8.51 -18.28 1.68
N GLU A 174 8.25 -19.00 0.59
CA GLU A 174 8.56 -20.44 0.46
C GLU A 174 10.03 -20.71 0.10
N ASN A 175 10.68 -19.84 -0.66
CA ASN A 175 12.00 -20.10 -1.27
C ASN A 175 13.11 -19.14 -0.78
N GLY A 176 12.79 -18.14 0.03
CA GLY A 176 13.72 -17.16 0.60
C GLY A 176 14.17 -16.05 -0.34
N SER A 177 14.24 -16.29 -1.66
CA SER A 177 14.67 -15.28 -2.65
C SER A 177 14.09 -15.57 -4.03
N ILE A 178 14.13 -14.58 -4.92
CA ILE A 178 13.71 -14.74 -6.31
C ILE A 178 14.74 -14.12 -7.25
N THR A 179 15.00 -14.79 -8.38
CA THR A 179 15.83 -14.28 -9.47
C THR A 179 14.97 -13.69 -10.58
N GLU A 180 15.56 -12.83 -11.42
CA GLU A 180 14.84 -12.22 -12.55
C GLU A 180 14.26 -13.25 -13.52
N LEU A 181 15.04 -14.30 -13.84
CA LEU A 181 14.57 -15.40 -14.70
C LEU A 181 13.38 -16.13 -14.10
N LYS A 182 13.38 -16.32 -12.79
CA LYS A 182 12.27 -16.98 -12.10
C LYS A 182 11.05 -16.08 -12.00
N LEU A 183 11.28 -14.77 -11.82
CA LEU A 183 10.22 -13.76 -11.82
C LEU A 183 9.50 -13.73 -13.18
N LYS A 184 10.24 -13.71 -14.30
CA LYS A 184 9.68 -13.78 -15.65
C LYS A 184 8.84 -15.05 -15.86
N LYS A 185 9.38 -16.23 -15.51
CA LYS A 185 8.63 -17.48 -15.57
C LYS A 185 7.38 -17.49 -14.68
N LEU A 186 7.51 -16.98 -13.44
CA LEU A 186 6.39 -16.93 -12.50
C LEU A 186 5.24 -16.08 -13.06
N PHE A 187 5.58 -15.01 -13.77
CA PHE A 187 4.55 -14.17 -14.41
C PHE A 187 4.04 -14.77 -15.70
N GLU A 188 4.86 -15.40 -16.54
CA GLU A 188 4.42 -16.14 -17.72
C GLU A 188 3.43 -17.23 -17.35
N ASP A 189 3.73 -18.03 -16.32
CA ASP A 189 2.85 -19.09 -15.83
C ASP A 189 1.54 -18.55 -15.22
N ASN A 190 1.58 -17.36 -14.59
CA ASN A 190 0.42 -16.73 -13.95
C ASN A 190 -0.26 -15.65 -14.81
N MET A 191 0.42 -15.06 -15.83
CA MET A 191 -0.19 -14.16 -16.80
C MET A 191 -1.05 -14.87 -17.83
N THR A 192 -0.83 -16.14 -18.06
CA THR A 192 -1.83 -16.99 -18.71
C THR A 192 -3.05 -17.15 -17.78
N GLY A 193 -3.63 -16.04 -17.37
CA GLY A 193 -4.89 -15.97 -16.59
C GLY A 193 -6.09 -16.63 -17.28
N ARG A 194 -5.79 -17.57 -18.18
CA ARG A 194 -6.67 -18.58 -18.76
C ARG A 194 -6.68 -19.88 -17.96
N ALA A 195 -5.65 -20.17 -17.15
CA ALA A 195 -5.54 -21.49 -16.48
C ALA A 195 -6.47 -21.66 -15.26
N ASN A 196 -7.03 -20.58 -14.69
CA ASN A 196 -7.93 -20.67 -13.53
C ASN A 196 -9.23 -19.86 -13.71
N ARG A 197 -9.77 -19.81 -14.93
CA ARG A 197 -11.14 -19.32 -15.12
C ARG A 197 -12.12 -20.36 -14.57
N LYS A 198 -12.53 -20.20 -13.32
CA LYS A 198 -13.74 -20.86 -12.83
C LYS A 198 -14.93 -20.28 -13.58
N VAL A 199 -15.49 -21.06 -14.49
CA VAL A 199 -16.77 -20.73 -15.11
C VAL A 199 -17.85 -21.19 -14.13
N VAL A 200 -18.47 -20.24 -13.45
CA VAL A 200 -19.63 -20.53 -12.59
C VAL A 200 -20.88 -20.41 -13.47
N LEU A 201 -21.52 -21.53 -13.70
CA LEU A 201 -22.79 -21.57 -14.41
C LEU A 201 -23.95 -21.36 -13.40
N PRO A 202 -24.80 -20.33 -13.59
CA PRO A 202 -25.93 -20.09 -12.67
C PRO A 202 -26.91 -21.27 -12.69
N ASP A 203 -27.31 -21.72 -11.50
CA ASP A 203 -28.21 -22.84 -11.30
C ASP A 203 -29.54 -22.69 -12.08
N LYS A 204 -30.09 -21.47 -12.16
CA LYS A 204 -31.26 -21.14 -12.96
C LYS A 204 -31.08 -21.48 -14.45
N LYS A 205 -29.89 -21.34 -15.02
CA LYS A 205 -29.62 -21.69 -16.42
C LYS A 205 -29.38 -23.20 -16.59
N LEU A 206 -28.73 -23.85 -15.63
CA LEU A 206 -28.51 -25.29 -15.65
C LEU A 206 -29.83 -26.08 -15.61
N LYS A 207 -30.83 -25.62 -14.85
CA LYS A 207 -32.17 -26.22 -14.77
C LYS A 207 -32.95 -26.22 -16.09
N LEU A 208 -32.57 -25.43 -17.08
CA LEU A 208 -33.13 -25.42 -18.41
C LEU A 208 -32.67 -26.63 -19.25
N TYR A 209 -31.51 -27.21 -18.90
CA TYR A 209 -30.88 -28.29 -19.67
C TYR A 209 -30.80 -29.61 -18.90
N PHE A 210 -30.83 -29.55 -17.57
CA PHE A 210 -30.71 -30.69 -16.66
C PHE A 210 -31.94 -30.77 -15.74
N ASN A 211 -32.50 -31.93 -15.60
CA ASN A 211 -33.61 -32.18 -14.66
C ASN A 211 -33.06 -32.41 -13.23
N ALA A 212 -33.97 -32.48 -12.24
CA ALA A 212 -33.62 -32.59 -10.82
C ALA A 212 -32.82 -33.86 -10.44
N ASN A 213 -32.75 -34.86 -11.31
CA ASN A 213 -32.06 -36.13 -11.05
C ASN A 213 -30.57 -36.09 -11.39
N TYR A 214 -30.09 -35.02 -12.04
CA TYR A 214 -28.67 -34.88 -12.36
C TYR A 214 -27.89 -34.35 -11.17
N THR A 215 -26.86 -35.09 -10.77
CA THR A 215 -25.89 -34.57 -9.80
C THR A 215 -24.94 -33.58 -10.46
N PRO A 216 -24.28 -32.69 -9.68
CA PRO A 216 -23.26 -31.76 -10.24
C PRO A 216 -22.17 -32.51 -11.06
N ALA A 217 -21.77 -33.71 -10.62
CA ALA A 217 -20.78 -34.51 -11.32
C ALA A 217 -21.31 -35.08 -12.67
N ASP A 218 -22.60 -35.40 -12.74
CA ASP A 218 -23.19 -35.86 -13.99
C ASP A 218 -23.38 -34.72 -14.99
N MET A 219 -23.75 -33.54 -14.50
CA MET A 219 -23.81 -32.31 -15.33
C MET A 219 -22.44 -31.97 -15.90
N GLU A 220 -21.39 -32.07 -15.11
CA GLU A 220 -20.00 -31.83 -15.54
C GLU A 220 -19.57 -32.81 -16.64
N LYS A 221 -19.85 -34.11 -16.50
CA LYS A 221 -19.56 -35.10 -17.51
C LYS A 221 -20.25 -34.83 -18.87
N VAL A 222 -21.52 -34.42 -18.83
CA VAL A 222 -22.27 -34.09 -20.05
C VAL A 222 -21.68 -32.83 -20.71
N ILE A 223 -21.32 -31.81 -19.91
CA ILE A 223 -20.70 -30.60 -20.43
C ILE A 223 -19.36 -30.88 -21.09
N TYR A 224 -18.48 -31.68 -20.46
CA TYR A 224 -17.21 -32.08 -21.07
C TYR A 224 -17.41 -32.86 -22.37
N LYS A 225 -18.34 -33.81 -22.42
CA LYS A 225 -18.64 -34.55 -23.64
C LYS A 225 -19.05 -33.64 -24.79
N LEU A 226 -19.89 -32.65 -24.54
CA LEU A 226 -20.31 -31.69 -25.56
C LEU A 226 -19.15 -30.76 -26.00
N LEU A 227 -18.27 -30.40 -25.09
CA LEU A 227 -17.08 -29.60 -25.41
C LEU A 227 -16.07 -30.38 -26.26
N ASP A 228 -15.88 -31.67 -26.00
CA ASP A 228 -15.01 -32.54 -26.78
C ASP A 228 -15.57 -32.79 -28.20
N GLN A 229 -16.87 -32.97 -28.34
CA GLN A 229 -17.53 -33.04 -29.65
C GLN A 229 -17.32 -31.75 -30.46
N ARG A 230 -17.54 -30.59 -29.84
CA ARG A 230 -17.32 -29.29 -30.48
C ARG A 230 -15.87 -29.06 -30.86
N LYS A 231 -14.93 -29.59 -30.09
CA LYS A 231 -13.50 -29.51 -30.42
C LYS A 231 -13.19 -30.35 -31.65
N ALA A 232 -13.67 -31.59 -31.73
CA ALA A 232 -13.50 -32.49 -32.89
C ALA A 232 -14.06 -31.83 -34.17
N GLU A 233 -15.28 -31.30 -34.12
CA GLU A 233 -15.89 -30.58 -35.25
C GLU A 233 -15.10 -29.36 -35.73
N LYS A 234 -14.40 -28.67 -34.83
CA LYS A 234 -13.53 -27.55 -35.19
C LYS A 234 -12.23 -27.98 -35.82
N ASP A 235 -11.69 -29.09 -35.37
CA ASP A 235 -10.43 -29.63 -35.90
C ASP A 235 -10.66 -30.20 -37.29
N GLU A 236 -11.77 -30.94 -37.55
CA GLU A 236 -12.19 -31.37 -38.89
C GLU A 236 -12.41 -30.21 -39.86
N LYS A 237 -13.01 -29.10 -39.41
CA LYS A 237 -13.22 -27.93 -40.24
C LYS A 237 -11.93 -27.20 -40.60
N LYS A 238 -10.88 -27.34 -39.79
CA LYS A 238 -9.56 -26.74 -40.10
C LYS A 238 -8.78 -27.58 -41.11
N GLU A 239 -8.92 -28.89 -41.07
CA GLU A 239 -8.27 -29.81 -42.03
C GLU A 239 -8.95 -29.82 -43.41
N GLY A 240 -10.24 -29.47 -43.47
CA GLY A 240 -10.99 -29.37 -44.72
C GLY A 240 -10.86 -28.05 -45.49
N THR A 241 -10.06 -27.10 -45.00
CA THR A 241 -9.87 -25.74 -45.61
C THR A 241 -8.43 -25.57 -46.11
N THR A 242 -7.63 -26.62 -46.21
CA THR A 242 -6.31 -26.66 -46.84
C THR A 242 -6.42 -27.42 -48.15
#